data_f137354b5079dd1a137b28027d1c0d6e
#
_entry.id   f137354b5079dd1a137b28027d1c0d6e
#
_cell.length_a   1.000
_cell.length_b   1.000
_cell.length_c   1.000
_cell.angle_alpha   90.00
_cell.angle_beta   90.00
_cell.angle_gamma   90.00
#
_symmetry.space_group_name_H-M   'P 1'
#
loop_
_entity.id
_entity.type
_entity.pdbx_description
1 polymer ?
#
loop_
_entity_poly.entity_id
_entity_poly.type
_entity_poly.pdbx_seq_one_letter_code
_entity_poly.pdbx_strand_id
1 'polypeptide(L)'
;MRKPLTLYTVIPHLHTASFYYRLEVPIMTARDLGLPIRATIDVNDPGTTDEDRARAFCESDLILLYQPLGEGPINNIRNLQNFLPSRRDGDWKWPPTLIIESDDNLFNVSPLNQAFKNLGIRDMNGTDIPTGHHIGVVTNGEKRILWKDGDNGFSIARNRQAIASYRTILEMADAVSTSTPPVAAAIKQEVKASRIETWPNLVRFQDYEQVDVRDDDKLHILWQGGIAHYEDWFPLREALGNITKRYPNVHWDIWGAQFPWVNELIPAGRYTYHQWCSYQEYKLRLAMMNHDIALAPLNDNRFNCCRSAIKWYEACVLKKDIPTLAQNTGAYKAEMVDGETGLLFNDPREFEDKLATLIENSELRKRLGRNAKDWMHENRDAMKKVPALVAWWEQLREERKMEQPRVTDKEWERIEAEFKAEQEEAVTA
;
A
#
# COMPACT_ATOMS: atom_id res chain seq x y z
N MET A 1 4.65 -27.69 21.63
CA MET A 1 4.05 -26.66 20.74
C MET A 1 5.18 -25.72 20.32
N ARG A 2 5.26 -25.35 19.02
CA ARG A 2 6.26 -24.34 18.60
C ARG A 2 5.94 -23.01 19.30
N LYS A 3 6.99 -22.30 19.75
CA LYS A 3 6.86 -20.95 20.31
C LYS A 3 6.30 -20.03 19.21
N PRO A 4 5.27 -19.23 19.47
CA PRO A 4 4.72 -18.33 18.45
C PRO A 4 5.76 -17.32 17.99
N LEU A 5 5.76 -17.03 16.71
CA LEU A 5 6.54 -15.94 16.11
C LEU A 5 6.01 -14.61 16.63
N THR A 6 6.85 -13.79 17.24
CA THR A 6 6.45 -12.46 17.72
C THR A 6 6.83 -11.40 16.70
N LEU A 7 5.90 -10.53 16.38
CA LEU A 7 6.03 -9.49 15.35
C LEU A 7 5.72 -8.13 15.94
N TYR A 8 6.56 -7.15 15.65
CA TYR A 8 6.34 -5.74 15.97
C TYR A 8 6.24 -4.92 14.69
N THR A 9 5.25 -4.05 14.62
CA THR A 9 5.12 -3.08 13.53
C THR A 9 4.70 -1.72 14.04
N VAL A 10 5.23 -0.67 13.43
CA VAL A 10 4.87 0.72 13.70
C VAL A 10 4.06 1.27 12.56
N ILE A 11 2.97 1.95 12.89
CA ILE A 11 2.10 2.58 11.92
C ILE A 11 2.10 4.08 12.18
N PRO A 12 2.64 4.87 11.24
CA PRO A 12 2.61 6.32 11.38
C PRO A 12 1.19 6.91 11.28
N HIS A 13 0.30 6.23 10.57
CA HIS A 13 -1.08 6.66 10.38
C HIS A 13 -2.02 5.45 10.35
N LEU A 14 -2.83 5.30 11.39
CA LEU A 14 -3.91 4.33 11.42
C LEU A 14 -4.85 4.54 10.22
N HIS A 15 -5.27 3.42 9.63
CA HIS A 15 -6.42 3.36 8.72
C HIS A 15 -6.18 3.79 7.27
N THR A 16 -4.96 3.65 6.76
CA THR A 16 -4.71 3.75 5.31
C THR A 16 -4.93 2.40 4.62
N ALA A 17 -5.28 2.42 3.34
CA ALA A 17 -5.40 1.21 2.53
C ALA A 17 -4.10 0.39 2.52
N SER A 18 -2.96 1.04 2.35
CA SER A 18 -1.64 0.39 2.35
C SER A 18 -1.36 -0.37 3.64
N PHE A 19 -1.66 0.26 4.79
CA PHE A 19 -1.52 -0.42 6.08
C PHE A 19 -2.42 -1.65 6.18
N TYR A 20 -3.68 -1.51 5.80
CA TYR A 20 -4.62 -2.62 5.80
C TYR A 20 -4.10 -3.80 4.96
N TYR A 21 -3.74 -3.57 3.71
CA TYR A 21 -3.32 -4.64 2.81
C TYR A 21 -1.96 -5.26 3.18
N ARG A 22 -1.01 -4.43 3.62
CA ARG A 22 0.36 -4.89 3.89
C ARG A 22 0.54 -5.53 5.26
N LEU A 23 -0.22 -5.09 6.25
CA LEU A 23 -0.01 -5.48 7.65
C LEU A 23 -1.25 -6.09 8.29
N GLU A 24 -2.40 -5.41 8.28
CA GLU A 24 -3.61 -5.94 8.94
C GLU A 24 -4.09 -7.25 8.30
N VAL A 25 -4.22 -7.30 6.98
CA VAL A 25 -4.70 -8.51 6.27
C VAL A 25 -3.85 -9.73 6.60
N PRO A 26 -2.51 -9.72 6.49
CA PRO A 26 -1.68 -10.85 6.87
C PRO A 26 -1.84 -11.26 8.34
N ILE A 27 -1.78 -10.28 9.27
CA ILE A 27 -1.82 -10.54 10.71
C ILE A 27 -3.19 -11.10 11.14
N MET A 28 -4.28 -10.47 10.71
CA MET A 28 -5.63 -10.91 11.05
C MET A 28 -5.91 -12.30 10.48
N THR A 29 -5.52 -12.54 9.22
CA THR A 29 -5.70 -13.85 8.58
C THR A 29 -4.90 -14.95 9.26
N ALA A 30 -3.65 -14.67 9.62
CA ALA A 30 -2.83 -15.63 10.35
C ALA A 30 -3.46 -16.01 11.70
N ARG A 31 -4.04 -15.03 12.41
CA ARG A 31 -4.77 -15.27 13.65
C ARG A 31 -6.03 -16.12 13.41
N ASP A 32 -6.81 -15.82 12.39
CA ASP A 32 -8.04 -16.57 12.07
C ASP A 32 -7.74 -18.02 11.67
N LEU A 33 -6.60 -18.26 11.03
CA LEU A 33 -6.09 -19.60 10.70
C LEU A 33 -5.45 -20.31 11.90
N GLY A 34 -5.34 -19.67 13.06
CA GLY A 34 -4.67 -20.24 14.23
C GLY A 34 -3.15 -20.44 14.03
N LEU A 35 -2.53 -19.71 13.10
CA LEU A 35 -1.08 -19.77 12.90
C LEU A 35 -0.36 -19.20 14.15
N PRO A 36 0.82 -19.75 14.50
CA PRO A 36 1.50 -19.39 15.73
C PRO A 36 2.23 -18.04 15.61
N ILE A 37 1.48 -16.95 15.44
CA ILE A 37 2.01 -15.58 15.45
C ILE A 37 1.36 -14.73 16.54
N ARG A 38 2.15 -13.80 17.09
CA ARG A 38 1.67 -12.72 17.97
C ARG A 38 2.19 -11.41 17.43
N ALA A 39 1.30 -10.48 17.10
CA ALA A 39 1.66 -9.18 16.56
C ALA A 39 1.36 -8.08 17.58
N THR A 40 2.34 -7.21 17.80
CA THR A 40 2.19 -5.92 18.46
C THR A 40 2.17 -4.85 17.39
N ILE A 41 1.05 -4.12 17.29
CA ILE A 41 0.87 -3.02 16.36
C ILE A 41 0.97 -1.74 17.18
N ASP A 42 2.08 -1.01 17.03
CA ASP A 42 2.27 0.29 17.68
C ASP A 42 1.57 1.36 16.86
N VAL A 43 0.52 1.89 17.44
CA VAL A 43 -0.34 2.93 16.84
C VAL A 43 0.02 4.35 17.30
N ASN A 44 1.17 4.52 17.90
CA ASN A 44 1.57 5.80 18.50
C ASN A 44 0.56 6.30 19.55
N ASP A 45 -0.03 5.36 20.31
CA ASP A 45 -0.99 5.65 21.36
C ASP A 45 -0.30 6.45 22.48
N PRO A 46 -0.85 7.62 22.87
CA PRO A 46 -0.33 8.41 24.01
C PRO A 46 -0.27 7.63 25.33
N GLY A 47 -1.07 6.58 25.46
CA GLY A 47 -1.08 5.70 26.64
C GLY A 47 0.08 4.68 26.69
N THR A 48 0.78 4.47 25.57
CA THR A 48 1.92 3.56 25.50
C THR A 48 3.21 4.33 25.79
N THR A 49 3.96 3.92 26.82
CA THR A 49 5.24 4.58 27.15
C THR A 49 6.33 4.23 26.13
N ASP A 50 7.35 5.09 26.01
CA ASP A 50 8.51 4.80 25.17
C ASP A 50 9.25 3.54 25.64
N GLU A 51 9.21 3.23 26.93
CA GLU A 51 9.77 2.00 27.51
C GLU A 51 9.00 0.76 27.08
N ASP A 52 7.66 0.81 27.04
CA ASP A 52 6.83 -0.30 26.55
C ASP A 52 7.05 -0.55 25.07
N ARG A 53 7.20 0.52 24.27
CA ARG A 53 7.55 0.42 22.86
C ARG A 53 8.92 -0.20 22.65
N ALA A 54 9.93 0.28 23.35
CA ALA A 54 11.29 -0.25 23.27
C ALA A 54 11.32 -1.72 23.69
N ARG A 55 10.58 -2.09 24.75
CA ARG A 55 10.46 -3.48 25.19
C ARG A 55 9.81 -4.36 24.13
N ALA A 56 8.65 -3.97 23.58
CA ALA A 56 7.94 -4.71 22.55
C ALA A 56 8.80 -4.88 21.30
N PHE A 57 9.52 -3.83 20.90
CA PHE A 57 10.45 -3.82 19.79
C PHE A 57 11.62 -4.81 20.01
N CYS A 58 12.30 -4.75 21.16
CA CYS A 58 13.43 -5.63 21.50
C CYS A 58 13.02 -7.09 21.77
N GLU A 59 11.76 -7.33 22.16
CA GLU A 59 11.25 -8.68 22.45
C GLU A 59 10.66 -9.41 21.25
N SER A 60 10.54 -8.72 20.11
CA SER A 60 9.98 -9.31 18.89
C SER A 60 11.01 -10.12 18.11
N ASP A 61 10.55 -11.19 17.46
CA ASP A 61 11.35 -11.97 16.50
C ASP A 61 11.51 -11.24 15.18
N LEU A 62 10.46 -10.49 14.75
CA LEU A 62 10.42 -9.73 13.51
C LEU A 62 9.98 -8.30 13.77
N ILE A 63 10.56 -7.38 13.02
CA ILE A 63 10.13 -5.99 12.92
C ILE A 63 9.75 -5.71 11.49
N LEU A 64 8.48 -5.33 11.27
CA LEU A 64 7.98 -4.90 9.97
C LEU A 64 7.79 -3.38 10.00
N LEU A 65 8.50 -2.66 9.12
CA LEU A 65 8.37 -1.23 8.96
C LEU A 65 7.85 -0.90 7.57
N TYR A 66 6.76 -0.12 7.52
CA TYR A 66 6.16 0.32 6.28
C TYR A 66 6.80 1.62 5.80
N GLN A 67 7.54 1.58 4.69
CA GLN A 67 8.17 2.73 4.01
C GLN A 67 8.75 3.80 4.97
N PRO A 68 9.61 3.44 5.91
CA PRO A 68 10.14 4.40 6.88
C PRO A 68 11.07 5.41 6.20
N LEU A 69 11.02 6.67 6.66
CA LEU A 69 11.77 7.80 6.10
C LEU A 69 12.43 8.63 7.22
N GLY A 70 13.62 9.15 6.94
CA GLY A 70 14.31 10.08 7.83
C GLY A 70 15.34 9.42 8.76
N GLU A 71 16.01 10.25 9.57
CA GLU A 71 17.11 9.82 10.45
C GLU A 71 16.65 9.03 11.68
N GLY A 72 15.43 9.28 12.18
CA GLY A 72 14.89 8.56 13.34
C GLY A 72 14.85 7.04 13.13
N PRO A 73 14.19 6.53 12.07
CA PRO A 73 14.22 5.12 11.74
C PRO A 73 15.64 4.56 11.54
N ILE A 74 16.54 5.31 10.89
CA ILE A 74 17.94 4.88 10.71
C ILE A 74 18.61 4.65 12.07
N ASN A 75 18.47 5.58 13.02
CA ASN A 75 19.08 5.47 14.33
C ASN A 75 18.48 4.29 15.12
N ASN A 76 17.17 4.09 15.06
CA ASN A 76 16.52 2.95 15.69
C ASN A 76 17.02 1.61 15.12
N ILE A 77 17.19 1.52 13.79
CA ILE A 77 17.73 0.31 13.15
C ILE A 77 19.20 0.09 13.54
N ARG A 78 20.02 1.14 13.58
CA ARG A 78 21.42 1.02 14.06
C ARG A 78 21.48 0.51 15.48
N ASN A 79 20.63 1.01 16.37
CA ASN A 79 20.54 0.53 17.73
C ASN A 79 20.17 -0.96 17.81
N LEU A 80 19.25 -1.41 16.93
CA LEU A 80 18.93 -2.84 16.81
C LEU A 80 20.11 -3.69 16.35
N GLN A 81 20.84 -3.23 15.33
CA GLN A 81 21.98 -3.96 14.79
C GLN A 81 23.14 -4.08 15.80
N ASN A 82 23.22 -3.12 16.71
CA ASN A 82 24.16 -3.13 17.84
C ASN A 82 23.61 -3.90 19.06
N PHE A 83 22.38 -4.40 18.98
CA PHE A 83 21.77 -5.17 20.05
C PHE A 83 22.41 -6.55 20.14
N LEU A 84 23.12 -6.79 21.24
CA LEU A 84 23.72 -8.10 21.51
C LEU A 84 22.62 -9.10 21.88
N PRO A 85 22.74 -10.37 21.47
CA PRO A 85 21.85 -11.41 21.95
C PRO A 85 21.87 -11.43 23.46
N SER A 86 20.74 -11.53 24.11
CA SER A 86 20.63 -11.58 25.57
C SER A 86 19.94 -12.86 26.03
N ARG A 87 20.33 -13.37 27.20
CA ARG A 87 19.66 -14.51 27.83
C ARG A 87 18.64 -13.97 28.83
N ARG A 88 17.35 -14.21 28.59
CA ARG A 88 16.28 -13.91 29.56
C ARG A 88 15.47 -15.16 29.81
N ASP A 89 15.16 -15.43 31.05
CA ASP A 89 14.33 -16.58 31.47
C ASP A 89 14.85 -17.97 31.01
N GLY A 90 16.17 -18.11 30.82
CA GLY A 90 16.80 -19.33 30.36
C GLY A 90 16.87 -19.49 28.83
N ASP A 91 16.20 -18.64 28.06
CA ASP A 91 16.17 -18.66 26.58
C ASP A 91 17.05 -17.55 25.97
N TRP A 92 17.72 -17.87 24.88
CA TRP A 92 18.45 -16.89 24.07
C TRP A 92 17.48 -16.03 23.27
N LYS A 93 17.62 -14.69 23.38
CA LYS A 93 16.95 -13.72 22.50
C LYS A 93 17.93 -13.19 21.50
N TRP A 94 17.57 -13.35 20.22
CA TRP A 94 18.33 -12.88 19.09
C TRP A 94 17.87 -11.49 18.66
N PRO A 95 18.73 -10.67 18.02
CA PRO A 95 18.29 -9.43 17.41
C PRO A 95 17.12 -9.70 16.47
N PRO A 96 16.07 -8.87 16.49
CA PRO A 96 14.93 -9.04 15.59
C PRO A 96 15.35 -9.01 14.11
N THR A 97 14.67 -9.78 13.28
CA THR A 97 14.81 -9.70 11.84
C THR A 97 14.05 -8.49 11.33
N LEU A 98 14.71 -7.60 10.60
CA LEU A 98 14.13 -6.38 10.06
C LEU A 98 13.61 -6.60 8.63
N ILE A 99 12.32 -6.38 8.43
CA ILE A 99 11.66 -6.43 7.12
C ILE A 99 11.10 -5.03 6.80
N ILE A 100 11.45 -4.50 5.64
CA ILE A 100 10.86 -3.25 5.13
C ILE A 100 9.76 -3.59 4.14
N GLU A 101 8.55 -3.13 4.43
CA GLU A 101 7.39 -3.22 3.56
C GLU A 101 7.33 -2.02 2.60
N SER A 102 7.27 -2.28 1.29
CA SER A 102 7.24 -1.25 0.25
C SER A 102 6.19 -1.57 -0.80
N ASP A 103 5.17 -0.72 -0.94
CA ASP A 103 4.09 -0.89 -1.93
C ASP A 103 4.10 0.14 -3.07
N ASP A 104 4.85 1.23 -2.92
CA ASP A 104 5.00 2.28 -3.93
C ASP A 104 6.47 2.47 -4.35
N ASN A 105 6.69 2.91 -5.58
CA ASN A 105 8.01 3.30 -6.09
C ASN A 105 8.35 4.73 -5.66
N LEU A 106 8.86 4.90 -4.45
CA LEU A 106 9.20 6.22 -3.89
C LEU A 106 10.35 6.93 -4.65
N PHE A 107 11.14 6.20 -5.42
CA PHE A 107 12.25 6.77 -6.22
C PHE A 107 11.77 7.51 -7.47
N ASN A 108 10.53 7.24 -7.93
CA ASN A 108 9.96 7.83 -9.15
C ASN A 108 8.53 8.32 -8.91
N VAL A 109 8.27 9.00 -7.80
CA VAL A 109 6.96 9.63 -7.55
C VAL A 109 6.65 10.59 -8.70
N SER A 110 5.48 10.45 -9.31
CA SER A 110 5.07 11.28 -10.43
C SER A 110 4.86 12.74 -10.01
N PRO A 111 5.33 13.74 -10.79
CA PRO A 111 4.98 15.15 -10.56
C PRO A 111 3.48 15.45 -10.54
N LEU A 112 2.65 14.57 -11.08
CA LEU A 112 1.20 14.67 -11.06
C LEU A 112 0.59 14.15 -9.74
N ASN A 113 1.39 13.49 -8.89
CA ASN A 113 0.96 12.98 -7.60
C ASN A 113 1.28 13.97 -6.47
N GLN A 114 0.37 14.16 -5.52
CA GLN A 114 0.60 15.06 -4.39
C GLN A 114 1.76 14.66 -3.48
N ALA A 115 2.09 13.36 -3.40
CA ALA A 115 3.25 12.88 -2.66
C ALA A 115 4.58 13.44 -3.21
N PHE A 116 4.57 13.95 -4.45
CA PHE A 116 5.72 14.63 -5.06
C PHE A 116 6.23 15.80 -4.23
N LYS A 117 5.33 16.50 -3.54
CA LYS A 117 5.70 17.59 -2.63
C LYS A 117 6.80 17.20 -1.64
N ASN A 118 6.76 15.97 -1.12
CA ASN A 118 7.64 15.50 -0.07
C ASN A 118 8.69 14.48 -0.52
N LEU A 119 8.50 13.87 -1.70
CA LEU A 119 9.31 12.74 -2.18
C LEU A 119 9.79 12.92 -3.63
N GLY A 120 9.26 13.91 -4.37
CA GLY A 120 9.60 14.12 -5.77
C GLY A 120 11.03 14.62 -5.94
N ILE A 121 11.82 13.85 -6.69
CA ILE A 121 13.22 14.19 -7.03
C ILE A 121 13.50 14.03 -8.52
N ARG A 122 12.56 13.41 -9.28
CA ARG A 122 12.70 13.13 -10.71
C ARG A 122 11.52 13.69 -11.51
N ASP A 123 11.78 14.09 -12.73
CA ASP A 123 10.75 14.53 -13.67
C ASP A 123 9.91 13.36 -14.20
N MET A 124 8.97 13.64 -15.13
CA MET A 124 8.12 12.62 -15.76
C MET A 124 8.91 11.54 -16.52
N ASN A 125 10.12 11.89 -17.00
CA ASN A 125 10.99 10.97 -17.73
C ASN A 125 11.89 10.14 -16.80
N GLY A 126 11.86 10.42 -15.49
CA GLY A 126 12.71 9.79 -14.49
C GLY A 126 14.12 10.40 -14.41
N THR A 127 14.30 11.62 -14.91
CA THR A 127 15.55 12.37 -14.82
C THR A 127 15.60 13.15 -13.51
N ASP A 128 16.73 13.10 -12.83
CA ASP A 128 16.93 13.83 -11.58
C ASP A 128 16.82 15.35 -11.79
N ILE A 129 15.99 16.01 -10.97
CA ILE A 129 15.70 17.44 -11.08
C ILE A 129 16.77 18.23 -10.30
N PRO A 130 17.54 19.13 -10.92
CA PRO A 130 18.48 19.97 -10.18
C PRO A 130 17.78 20.88 -9.16
N THR A 131 18.46 21.18 -8.05
CA THR A 131 17.98 22.15 -7.05
C THR A 131 17.78 23.52 -7.70
N GLY A 132 16.72 24.22 -7.33
CA GLY A 132 16.35 25.52 -7.92
C GLY A 132 15.52 25.44 -9.21
N HIS A 133 15.26 24.22 -9.74
CA HIS A 133 14.47 24.05 -10.96
C HIS A 133 12.97 23.98 -10.65
N HIS A 134 12.18 24.31 -11.67
CA HIS A 134 10.73 24.22 -11.65
C HIS A 134 10.27 23.04 -12.51
N ILE A 135 9.27 22.30 -12.02
CA ILE A 135 8.68 21.17 -12.72
C ILE A 135 7.34 21.60 -13.28
N GLY A 136 7.17 21.44 -14.58
CA GLY A 136 5.92 21.70 -15.28
C GLY A 136 5.53 20.53 -16.15
N VAL A 137 4.26 20.49 -16.50
CA VAL A 137 3.69 19.61 -17.52
C VAL A 137 3.17 20.46 -18.67
N VAL A 138 3.19 19.91 -19.87
CA VAL A 138 2.54 20.50 -21.03
C VAL A 138 1.18 19.82 -21.17
N THR A 139 0.10 20.59 -20.98
CA THR A 139 -1.26 20.12 -21.17
C THR A 139 -1.92 20.99 -22.25
N ASN A 140 -2.43 20.39 -23.31
CA ASN A 140 -3.04 21.08 -24.46
C ASN A 140 -2.17 22.19 -25.06
N GLY A 141 -0.84 21.98 -25.13
CA GLY A 141 0.12 22.96 -25.66
C GLY A 141 0.51 24.07 -24.69
N GLU A 142 -0.08 24.14 -23.52
CA GLU A 142 0.25 25.11 -22.48
C GLU A 142 1.18 24.50 -21.43
N LYS A 143 2.27 25.20 -21.09
CA LYS A 143 3.18 24.79 -20.03
C LYS A 143 2.64 25.28 -18.69
N ARG A 144 2.21 24.33 -17.84
CA ARG A 144 1.79 24.59 -16.46
C ARG A 144 2.92 24.20 -15.50
N ILE A 145 3.39 25.13 -14.67
CA ILE A 145 4.32 24.81 -13.59
C ILE A 145 3.53 24.19 -12.44
N LEU A 146 3.86 22.93 -12.09
CA LEU A 146 3.23 22.20 -10.99
C LEU A 146 3.97 22.43 -9.68
N TRP A 147 5.30 22.43 -9.72
CA TRP A 147 6.15 22.49 -8.53
C TRP A 147 7.29 23.50 -8.76
N LYS A 148 7.46 24.38 -7.81
CA LYS A 148 8.52 25.37 -7.79
C LYS A 148 9.37 25.14 -6.55
N ASP A 149 10.66 24.85 -6.73
CA ASP A 149 11.58 24.59 -5.62
C ASP A 149 11.66 25.81 -4.68
N GLY A 150 11.49 25.59 -3.39
CA GLY A 150 11.42 26.62 -2.37
C GLY A 150 10.02 27.23 -2.15
N ASP A 151 8.99 26.81 -2.93
CA ASP A 151 7.64 27.37 -2.82
C ASP A 151 6.66 26.35 -2.22
N ASN A 152 5.67 26.85 -1.47
CA ASN A 152 4.59 26.04 -0.87
C ASN A 152 5.07 24.82 -0.08
N GLY A 153 6.29 24.88 0.47
CA GLY A 153 6.92 23.78 1.21
C GLY A 153 7.43 22.64 0.37
N PHE A 154 7.49 22.76 -0.96
CA PHE A 154 8.22 21.86 -1.83
C PHE A 154 9.72 22.18 -1.79
N SER A 155 10.59 21.17 -1.59
CA SER A 155 12.04 21.34 -1.60
C SER A 155 12.72 20.09 -2.14
N ILE A 156 13.40 20.23 -3.27
CA ILE A 156 14.15 19.15 -3.91
C ILE A 156 15.28 18.66 -3.01
N ALA A 157 15.97 19.57 -2.31
CA ALA A 157 17.06 19.22 -1.39
C ALA A 157 16.55 18.33 -0.23
N ARG A 158 15.43 18.73 0.40
CA ARG A 158 14.79 17.94 1.48
C ARG A 158 14.28 16.61 0.96
N ASN A 159 13.66 16.58 -0.21
CA ASN A 159 13.16 15.35 -0.81
C ASN A 159 14.30 14.38 -1.13
N ARG A 160 15.44 14.87 -1.63
CA ARG A 160 16.64 14.04 -1.83
C ARG A 160 17.16 13.44 -0.53
N GLN A 161 17.13 14.20 0.57
CA GLN A 161 17.52 13.69 1.87
C GLN A 161 16.57 12.59 2.34
N ALA A 162 15.26 12.77 2.16
CA ALA A 162 14.26 11.75 2.48
C ALA A 162 14.47 10.46 1.66
N ILE A 163 14.71 10.58 0.36
CA ILE A 163 14.99 9.42 -0.52
C ILE A 163 16.35 8.78 -0.19
N ALA A 164 17.37 9.56 0.17
CA ALA A 164 18.64 9.01 0.62
C ALA A 164 18.48 8.21 1.93
N SER A 165 17.71 8.72 2.88
CA SER A 165 17.41 7.97 4.11
C SER A 165 16.68 6.67 3.81
N TYR A 166 15.74 6.67 2.87
CA TYR A 166 15.02 5.46 2.46
C TYR A 166 15.96 4.42 1.84
N ARG A 167 16.89 4.84 0.95
CA ARG A 167 17.94 3.94 0.42
C ARG A 167 18.74 3.28 1.54
N THR A 168 19.23 4.08 2.47
CA THR A 168 19.99 3.58 3.62
C THR A 168 19.20 2.55 4.41
N ILE A 169 17.92 2.80 4.69
CA ILE A 169 17.06 1.89 5.44
C ILE A 169 16.85 0.57 4.68
N LEU A 170 16.61 0.64 3.36
CA LEU A 170 16.46 -0.56 2.54
C LEU A 170 17.75 -1.41 2.50
N GLU A 171 18.93 -0.78 2.50
CA GLU A 171 20.23 -1.46 2.54
C GLU A 171 20.55 -2.08 3.90
N MET A 172 19.99 -1.53 4.98
CA MET A 172 20.13 -2.05 6.35
C MET A 172 19.16 -3.18 6.67
N ALA A 173 18.12 -3.39 5.86
CA ALA A 173 17.10 -4.41 6.09
C ALA A 173 17.62 -5.83 5.84
N ASP A 174 17.19 -6.80 6.64
CA ASP A 174 17.43 -8.22 6.39
C ASP A 174 16.64 -8.72 5.17
N ALA A 175 15.45 -8.14 4.95
CA ALA A 175 14.64 -8.36 3.74
C ALA A 175 13.77 -7.16 3.41
N VAL A 176 13.42 -7.03 2.14
CA VAL A 176 12.45 -6.07 1.62
C VAL A 176 11.27 -6.84 1.02
N SER A 177 10.07 -6.54 1.49
CA SER A 177 8.81 -7.08 0.98
C SER A 177 8.14 -6.04 0.08
N THR A 178 7.77 -6.42 -1.13
CA THR A 178 7.16 -5.52 -2.10
C THR A 178 5.79 -6.00 -2.54
N SER A 179 4.91 -5.07 -2.91
CA SER A 179 3.55 -5.42 -3.36
C SER A 179 3.50 -5.93 -4.81
N THR A 180 4.46 -5.51 -5.65
CA THR A 180 4.47 -5.85 -7.08
C THR A 180 5.89 -6.09 -7.59
N PRO A 181 6.07 -6.92 -8.66
CA PRO A 181 7.37 -7.10 -9.30
C PRO A 181 8.00 -5.79 -9.81
N PRO A 182 7.25 -4.80 -10.36
CA PRO A 182 7.82 -3.52 -10.75
C PRO A 182 8.40 -2.71 -9.57
N VAL A 183 7.79 -2.75 -8.38
CA VAL A 183 8.39 -2.12 -7.17
C VAL A 183 9.70 -2.82 -6.81
N ALA A 184 9.71 -4.15 -6.81
CA ALA A 184 10.94 -4.92 -6.55
C ALA A 184 12.06 -4.57 -7.55
N ALA A 185 11.72 -4.47 -8.85
CA ALA A 185 12.67 -4.08 -9.89
C ALA A 185 13.20 -2.64 -9.69
N ALA A 186 12.32 -1.70 -9.33
CA ALA A 186 12.71 -0.32 -9.05
C ALA A 186 13.67 -0.22 -7.85
N ILE A 187 13.39 -0.97 -6.77
CA ILE A 187 14.27 -1.01 -5.59
C ILE A 187 15.63 -1.61 -5.96
N LYS A 188 15.67 -2.73 -6.72
CA LYS A 188 16.92 -3.36 -7.16
C LYS A 188 17.82 -2.45 -8.00
N GLN A 189 17.25 -1.48 -8.71
CA GLN A 189 18.01 -0.49 -9.47
C GLN A 189 18.64 0.61 -8.60
N GLU A 190 18.06 0.89 -7.43
CA GLU A 190 18.42 2.02 -6.59
C GLU A 190 19.28 1.65 -5.39
N VAL A 191 19.18 0.39 -4.92
CA VAL A 191 19.86 -0.08 -3.70
C VAL A 191 20.39 -1.50 -3.84
N LYS A 192 21.42 -1.81 -3.05
CA LYS A 192 21.98 -3.16 -2.88
C LYS A 192 21.33 -3.85 -1.67
N ALA A 193 20.02 -4.05 -1.72
CA ALA A 193 19.34 -4.80 -0.67
C ALA A 193 19.69 -6.29 -0.75
N SER A 194 19.88 -6.91 0.42
CA SER A 194 20.31 -8.31 0.52
C SER A 194 19.25 -9.28 -0.05
N ARG A 195 17.98 -9.01 0.23
CA ARG A 195 16.86 -9.86 -0.19
C ARG A 195 15.64 -9.03 -0.49
N ILE A 196 15.08 -9.18 -1.69
CA ILE A 196 13.84 -8.52 -2.10
C ILE A 196 12.87 -9.57 -2.60
N GLU A 197 11.73 -9.69 -1.92
CA GLU A 197 10.66 -10.64 -2.26
C GLU A 197 9.37 -9.90 -2.59
N THR A 198 8.61 -10.44 -3.52
CA THR A 198 7.30 -9.87 -3.87
C THR A 198 6.19 -10.66 -3.21
N TRP A 199 5.49 -10.00 -2.29
CA TRP A 199 4.27 -10.47 -1.65
C TRP A 199 3.13 -9.54 -2.06
N PRO A 200 2.26 -9.95 -2.99
CA PRO A 200 1.19 -9.09 -3.48
C PRO A 200 0.20 -8.75 -2.38
N ASN A 201 -0.51 -7.65 -2.56
CA ASN A 201 -1.64 -7.32 -1.69
C ASN A 201 -2.69 -8.43 -1.76
N LEU A 202 -3.19 -8.85 -0.60
CA LEU A 202 -4.16 -9.92 -0.44
C LEU A 202 -5.49 -9.36 0.03
N VAL A 203 -6.58 -10.08 -0.23
CA VAL A 203 -7.92 -9.67 0.19
C VAL A 203 -8.50 -10.67 1.18
N ARG A 204 -9.26 -10.18 2.15
CA ARG A 204 -10.06 -10.96 3.08
C ARG A 204 -11.52 -10.81 2.68
N PHE A 205 -12.11 -11.82 2.04
CA PHE A 205 -13.50 -11.79 1.59
C PHE A 205 -14.48 -11.56 2.75
N GLN A 206 -14.21 -12.13 3.92
CA GLN A 206 -15.02 -11.96 5.12
C GLN A 206 -15.09 -10.52 5.65
N ASP A 207 -14.12 -9.66 5.32
CA ASP A 207 -14.14 -8.25 5.73
C ASP A 207 -15.18 -7.42 4.95
N TYR A 208 -15.73 -8.00 3.90
CA TYR A 208 -16.76 -7.42 3.02
C TYR A 208 -18.08 -8.23 3.12
N GLU A 209 -18.31 -8.91 4.24
CA GLU A 209 -19.58 -9.60 4.53
C GLU A 209 -20.76 -8.63 4.48
N GLN A 210 -21.86 -9.07 3.90
CA GLN A 210 -22.77 -8.17 3.26
C GLN A 210 -24.13 -8.14 3.89
N VAL A 211 -24.60 -6.91 4.07
CA VAL A 211 -25.98 -6.58 4.31
C VAL A 211 -26.72 -6.57 2.95
N ASP A 212 -27.97 -7.01 2.92
CA ASP A 212 -28.81 -6.86 1.74
C ASP A 212 -28.94 -5.37 1.39
N VAL A 213 -28.52 -5.03 0.19
CA VAL A 213 -28.51 -3.66 -0.32
C VAL A 213 -29.84 -3.36 -0.99
N ARG A 214 -30.35 -2.15 -0.82
CA ARG A 214 -31.53 -1.70 -1.56
C ARG A 214 -31.24 -1.70 -3.04
N ASP A 215 -32.07 -2.40 -3.79
CA ASP A 215 -32.12 -2.34 -5.23
C ASP A 215 -33.03 -1.17 -5.63
N ASP A 216 -32.50 -0.28 -6.46
CA ASP A 216 -33.29 0.76 -7.10
C ASP A 216 -33.18 0.62 -8.64
N ASP A 217 -33.98 1.35 -9.39
CA ASP A 217 -34.03 1.24 -10.86
C ASP A 217 -32.80 1.91 -11.55
N LYS A 218 -31.76 2.29 -10.79
CA LYS A 218 -30.56 2.97 -11.32
C LYS A 218 -29.43 1.99 -11.55
N LEU A 219 -28.57 2.34 -12.48
CA LEU A 219 -27.30 1.66 -12.69
C LEU A 219 -26.19 2.43 -11.99
N HIS A 220 -25.66 1.85 -10.93
CA HIS A 220 -24.67 2.46 -10.05
C HIS A 220 -23.25 2.21 -10.52
N ILE A 221 -22.51 3.29 -10.78
CA ILE A 221 -21.11 3.23 -11.22
C ILE A 221 -20.21 3.73 -10.10
N LEU A 222 -19.35 2.86 -9.60
CA LEU A 222 -18.37 3.16 -8.57
C LEU A 222 -17.18 3.92 -9.14
N TRP A 223 -16.99 5.13 -8.62
CA TRP A 223 -15.83 5.97 -8.87
C TRP A 223 -15.11 6.23 -7.54
N GLN A 224 -13.89 5.73 -7.39
CA GLN A 224 -13.12 5.90 -6.17
C GLN A 224 -11.74 6.50 -6.45
N GLY A 225 -11.33 7.44 -5.58
CA GLY A 225 -10.02 8.06 -5.67
C GLY A 225 -9.89 9.33 -4.82
N GLY A 226 -8.78 9.45 -4.11
CA GLY A 226 -8.39 10.69 -3.44
C GLY A 226 -7.94 11.76 -4.43
N ILE A 227 -7.59 12.93 -3.91
CA ILE A 227 -7.13 14.07 -4.73
C ILE A 227 -5.88 13.75 -5.57
N ALA A 228 -5.07 12.77 -5.16
CA ALA A 228 -3.92 12.28 -5.91
C ALA A 228 -4.28 11.65 -7.27
N HIS A 229 -5.56 11.33 -7.48
CA HIS A 229 -6.07 10.77 -8.73
C HIS A 229 -6.70 11.80 -9.67
N TYR A 230 -6.56 13.11 -9.39
CA TYR A 230 -7.13 14.16 -10.25
C TYR A 230 -6.72 13.98 -11.72
N GLU A 231 -5.44 13.79 -11.96
CA GLU A 231 -4.90 13.67 -13.33
C GLU A 231 -5.25 12.33 -14.00
N ASP A 232 -5.63 11.31 -13.25
CA ASP A 232 -6.15 10.06 -13.79
C ASP A 232 -7.58 10.22 -14.32
N TRP A 233 -8.37 11.10 -13.72
CA TRP A 233 -9.76 11.34 -14.07
C TRP A 233 -9.96 12.48 -15.06
N PHE A 234 -9.11 13.52 -15.01
CA PHE A 234 -9.29 14.73 -15.82
C PHE A 234 -9.38 14.47 -17.33
N PRO A 235 -8.58 13.57 -17.95
CA PRO A 235 -8.70 13.23 -19.35
C PRO A 235 -10.05 12.59 -19.74
N LEU A 236 -10.72 11.94 -18.78
CA LEU A 236 -11.97 11.21 -19.00
C LEU A 236 -13.23 12.08 -18.80
N ARG A 237 -13.10 13.33 -18.40
CA ARG A 237 -14.23 14.19 -18.01
C ARG A 237 -15.29 14.36 -19.09
N GLU A 238 -14.87 14.48 -20.36
CA GLU A 238 -15.81 14.63 -21.49
C GLU A 238 -16.58 13.33 -21.74
N ALA A 239 -15.90 12.19 -21.72
CA ALA A 239 -16.52 10.87 -21.83
C ALA A 239 -17.53 10.61 -20.70
N LEU A 240 -17.19 10.98 -19.46
CA LEU A 240 -18.12 10.90 -18.32
C LEU A 240 -19.37 11.77 -18.54
N GLY A 241 -19.20 12.99 -19.06
CA GLY A 241 -20.30 13.88 -19.43
C GLY A 241 -21.19 13.29 -20.53
N ASN A 242 -20.60 12.69 -21.58
CA ASN A 242 -21.31 12.04 -22.68
C ASN A 242 -22.14 10.84 -22.20
N ILE A 243 -21.52 9.95 -21.40
CA ILE A 243 -22.22 8.81 -20.78
C ILE A 243 -23.38 9.29 -19.91
N THR A 244 -23.17 10.31 -19.09
CA THR A 244 -24.23 10.86 -18.23
C THR A 244 -25.41 11.38 -19.02
N LYS A 245 -25.18 12.03 -20.16
CA LYS A 245 -26.23 12.53 -21.06
C LYS A 245 -26.95 11.40 -21.81
N ARG A 246 -26.19 10.41 -22.30
CA ARG A 246 -26.71 9.28 -23.08
C ARG A 246 -27.56 8.31 -22.24
N TYR A 247 -27.20 8.08 -20.96
CA TYR A 247 -27.86 7.09 -20.11
C TYR A 247 -28.51 7.73 -18.88
N PRO A 248 -29.80 8.10 -18.94
CA PRO A 248 -30.50 8.77 -17.84
C PRO A 248 -30.60 7.96 -16.55
N ASN A 249 -30.52 6.64 -16.61
CA ASN A 249 -30.58 5.73 -15.44
C ASN A 249 -29.21 5.53 -14.74
N VAL A 250 -28.10 6.05 -15.27
CA VAL A 250 -26.79 5.96 -14.63
C VAL A 250 -26.72 6.88 -13.40
N HIS A 251 -26.25 6.35 -12.30
CA HIS A 251 -25.93 7.08 -11.07
C HIS A 251 -24.46 6.87 -10.70
N TRP A 252 -23.78 7.97 -10.32
CA TRP A 252 -22.36 7.93 -9.99
C TRP A 252 -22.16 7.94 -8.49
N ASP A 253 -21.53 6.91 -7.93
CA ASP A 253 -21.09 6.87 -6.55
C ASP A 253 -19.63 7.28 -6.47
N ILE A 254 -19.39 8.53 -6.02
CA ILE A 254 -18.05 9.15 -6.02
C ILE A 254 -17.48 9.11 -4.60
N TRP A 255 -16.39 8.37 -4.43
CA TRP A 255 -15.67 8.25 -3.16
C TRP A 255 -14.37 9.03 -3.15
N GLY A 256 -14.15 9.81 -2.11
CA GLY A 256 -12.88 10.46 -1.80
C GLY A 256 -12.81 11.91 -2.23
N ALA A 257 -12.22 12.26 -3.37
CA ALA A 257 -12.11 13.63 -3.83
C ALA A 257 -13.26 14.03 -4.76
N GLN A 258 -13.89 15.16 -4.45
CA GLN A 258 -14.81 15.81 -5.37
C GLN A 258 -14.03 16.79 -6.24
N PHE A 259 -13.99 16.54 -7.56
CA PHE A 259 -13.34 17.43 -8.49
C PHE A 259 -14.29 18.54 -8.95
N PRO A 260 -13.83 19.81 -9.08
CA PRO A 260 -14.70 20.94 -9.43
C PRO A 260 -15.54 20.72 -10.70
N TRP A 261 -14.96 20.10 -11.73
CA TRP A 261 -15.61 19.85 -13.01
C TRP A 261 -16.75 18.80 -12.95
N VAL A 262 -16.86 18.02 -11.87
CA VAL A 262 -17.96 17.06 -11.70
C VAL A 262 -19.31 17.76 -11.73
N ASN A 263 -19.44 18.87 -11.01
CA ASN A 263 -20.70 19.64 -10.96
C ASN A 263 -21.08 20.29 -12.30
N GLU A 264 -20.09 20.49 -13.18
CA GLU A 264 -20.31 21.05 -14.51
C GLU A 264 -20.85 20.01 -15.49
N LEU A 265 -20.46 18.75 -15.32
CA LEU A 265 -20.74 17.67 -16.26
C LEU A 265 -21.84 16.71 -15.80
N ILE A 266 -22.00 16.53 -14.50
CA ILE A 266 -22.97 15.60 -13.93
C ILE A 266 -24.04 16.38 -13.16
N PRO A 267 -25.33 16.34 -13.60
CA PRO A 267 -26.41 17.06 -12.93
C PRO A 267 -26.59 16.62 -11.46
N ALA A 268 -26.99 17.57 -10.61
CA ALA A 268 -27.38 17.27 -9.25
C ALA A 268 -28.46 16.17 -9.21
N GLY A 269 -28.33 15.22 -8.27
CA GLY A 269 -29.21 14.04 -8.17
C GLY A 269 -28.81 12.84 -9.07
N ARG A 270 -27.81 13.01 -9.95
CA ARG A 270 -27.24 11.94 -10.77
C ARG A 270 -25.93 11.38 -10.18
N TYR A 271 -25.49 11.88 -9.04
CA TYR A 271 -24.38 11.35 -8.27
C TYR A 271 -24.62 11.46 -6.78
N THR A 272 -23.93 10.58 -6.04
CA THR A 272 -23.79 10.66 -4.58
C THR A 272 -22.31 10.82 -4.27
N TYR A 273 -21.98 11.86 -3.50
CA TYR A 273 -20.63 12.06 -3.04
C TYR A 273 -20.45 11.47 -1.64
N HIS A 274 -19.50 10.56 -1.50
CA HIS A 274 -19.13 9.92 -0.25
C HIS A 274 -17.84 10.53 0.29
N GLN A 275 -17.93 11.15 1.46
CA GLN A 275 -16.78 11.78 2.08
C GLN A 275 -15.71 10.77 2.47
N TRP A 276 -14.47 11.25 2.54
CA TRP A 276 -13.35 10.49 3.05
C TRP A 276 -13.63 10.01 4.48
N CYS A 277 -13.35 8.75 4.76
CA CYS A 277 -13.49 8.12 6.07
C CYS A 277 -12.30 7.19 6.34
N SER A 278 -12.24 6.58 7.53
CA SER A 278 -11.23 5.56 7.82
C SER A 278 -11.36 4.37 6.87
N TYR A 279 -10.27 3.65 6.64
CA TYR A 279 -10.32 2.49 5.73
C TYR A 279 -11.26 1.38 6.25
N GLN A 280 -11.36 1.20 7.57
CA GLN A 280 -12.32 0.26 8.18
C GLN A 280 -13.77 0.64 7.88
N GLU A 281 -14.12 1.90 8.02
CA GLU A 281 -15.45 2.41 7.70
C GLU A 281 -15.72 2.36 6.18
N TYR A 282 -14.72 2.68 5.37
CA TYR A 282 -14.80 2.61 3.92
C TYR A 282 -15.18 1.20 3.43
N LYS A 283 -14.50 0.16 3.91
CA LYS A 283 -14.81 -1.24 3.56
C LYS A 283 -16.28 -1.59 3.84
N LEU A 284 -16.75 -1.27 5.04
CA LEU A 284 -18.13 -1.55 5.45
C LEU A 284 -19.14 -0.82 4.56
N ARG A 285 -18.90 0.48 4.33
CA ARG A 285 -19.77 1.28 3.45
C ARG A 285 -19.75 0.77 2.02
N LEU A 286 -18.58 0.42 1.49
CA LEU A 286 -18.43 -0.13 0.14
C LEU A 286 -19.22 -1.44 0.00
N ALA A 287 -19.15 -2.33 1.00
CA ALA A 287 -19.88 -3.59 1.03
C ALA A 287 -21.41 -3.40 1.10
N MET A 288 -21.88 -2.29 1.66
CA MET A 288 -23.31 -1.97 1.80
C MET A 288 -23.92 -1.33 0.53
N MET A 289 -23.12 -1.06 -0.48
CA MET A 289 -23.58 -0.37 -1.71
C MET A 289 -23.86 -1.35 -2.85
N ASN A 290 -24.87 -1.01 -3.66
CA ASN A 290 -25.26 -1.82 -4.82
C ASN A 290 -24.64 -1.28 -6.11
N HIS A 291 -23.33 -1.52 -6.31
CA HIS A 291 -22.66 -1.12 -7.54
C HIS A 291 -22.89 -2.11 -8.68
N ASP A 292 -22.89 -1.60 -9.92
CA ASP A 292 -23.02 -2.38 -11.15
C ASP A 292 -21.72 -2.43 -11.95
N ILE A 293 -20.90 -1.38 -11.87
CA ILE A 293 -19.64 -1.22 -12.60
C ILE A 293 -18.66 -0.49 -11.68
N ALA A 294 -17.41 -0.91 -11.66
CA ALA A 294 -16.31 -0.18 -11.00
C ALA A 294 -15.38 0.45 -12.05
N LEU A 295 -14.87 1.65 -11.77
CA LEU A 295 -13.93 2.35 -12.64
C LEU A 295 -12.55 2.46 -11.97
N ALA A 296 -11.50 2.19 -12.75
CA ALA A 296 -10.14 2.22 -12.27
C ALA A 296 -9.18 2.91 -13.27
N PRO A 297 -9.37 4.21 -13.55
CA PRO A 297 -8.41 4.96 -14.37
C PRO A 297 -7.09 5.13 -13.61
N LEU A 298 -5.99 5.09 -14.37
CA LEU A 298 -4.64 5.25 -13.84
C LEU A 298 -3.70 5.65 -14.98
N ASN A 299 -3.19 6.87 -14.98
CA ASN A 299 -2.28 7.35 -16.00
C ASN A 299 -1.02 6.49 -16.10
N ASP A 300 -0.58 6.24 -17.33
CA ASP A 300 0.66 5.52 -17.59
C ASP A 300 1.87 6.39 -17.26
N ASN A 301 2.56 6.08 -16.18
CA ASN A 301 3.81 6.70 -15.78
C ASN A 301 4.60 5.74 -14.86
N ARG A 302 5.89 6.04 -14.65
CA ARG A 302 6.82 5.18 -13.89
C ARG A 302 6.36 4.87 -12.46
N PHE A 303 5.65 5.78 -11.83
CA PHE A 303 5.10 5.59 -10.48
C PHE A 303 3.87 4.66 -10.51
N ASN A 304 2.91 5.00 -11.37
CA ASN A 304 1.65 4.28 -11.47
C ASN A 304 1.82 2.84 -11.99
N CYS A 305 2.80 2.60 -12.88
CA CYS A 305 3.13 1.25 -13.35
C CYS A 305 3.61 0.29 -12.24
N CYS A 306 4.03 0.84 -11.12
CA CYS A 306 4.47 0.05 -9.97
C CYS A 306 3.34 -0.28 -8.97
N ARG A 307 2.19 0.41 -9.04
CA ARG A 307 1.09 0.24 -8.09
C ARG A 307 0.38 -1.10 -8.27
N SER A 308 -0.29 -1.57 -7.22
CA SER A 308 -1.15 -2.76 -7.30
C SER A 308 -2.59 -2.42 -7.72
N ALA A 309 -3.32 -3.40 -8.23
CA ALA A 309 -4.68 -3.24 -8.77
C ALA A 309 -5.78 -3.19 -7.68
N ILE A 310 -5.55 -2.46 -6.58
CA ILE A 310 -6.42 -2.48 -5.39
C ILE A 310 -7.87 -2.14 -5.72
N LYS A 311 -8.15 -1.16 -6.60
CA LYS A 311 -9.53 -0.82 -6.98
C LYS A 311 -10.28 -1.99 -7.64
N TRP A 312 -9.56 -2.80 -8.42
CA TRP A 312 -10.11 -4.03 -8.97
C TRP A 312 -10.32 -5.09 -7.89
N TYR A 313 -9.35 -5.24 -6.95
CA TYR A 313 -9.51 -6.18 -5.84
C TYR A 313 -10.74 -5.85 -4.99
N GLU A 314 -10.94 -4.58 -4.67
CA GLU A 314 -12.09 -4.09 -3.91
C GLU A 314 -13.42 -4.34 -4.63
N ALA A 315 -13.46 -4.21 -5.95
CA ALA A 315 -14.63 -4.55 -6.74
C ALA A 315 -14.94 -6.06 -6.70
N CYS A 316 -13.91 -6.91 -6.79
CA CYS A 316 -14.06 -8.37 -6.81
C CYS A 316 -14.58 -8.96 -5.48
N VAL A 317 -14.30 -8.32 -4.34
CA VAL A 317 -14.74 -8.84 -3.03
C VAL A 317 -16.18 -8.50 -2.69
N LEU A 318 -16.83 -7.64 -3.47
CA LEU A 318 -18.24 -7.29 -3.25
C LEU A 318 -19.16 -8.46 -3.57
N LYS A 319 -20.35 -8.48 -2.95
CA LYS A 319 -21.35 -9.58 -3.10
C LYS A 319 -21.79 -9.73 -4.53
N LYS A 320 -22.16 -8.64 -5.15
CA LYS A 320 -22.54 -8.57 -6.54
C LYS A 320 -21.32 -8.78 -7.42
N ASP A 321 -21.46 -9.60 -8.44
CA ASP A 321 -20.41 -9.81 -9.44
C ASP A 321 -20.34 -8.59 -10.35
N ILE A 322 -19.49 -7.61 -10.01
CA ILE A 322 -19.35 -6.37 -10.78
C ILE A 322 -18.06 -6.36 -11.59
N PRO A 323 -18.11 -5.92 -12.88
CA PRO A 323 -16.93 -5.76 -13.69
C PRO A 323 -16.17 -4.48 -13.31
N THR A 324 -14.88 -4.47 -13.58
CA THR A 324 -14.06 -3.26 -13.53
C THR A 324 -13.68 -2.85 -14.97
N LEU A 325 -13.86 -1.56 -15.28
CA LEU A 325 -13.27 -0.92 -16.44
C LEU A 325 -12.02 -0.16 -15.98
N ALA A 326 -10.83 -0.64 -16.37
CA ALA A 326 -9.56 -0.11 -15.91
C ALA A 326 -8.68 0.41 -17.03
N GLN A 327 -7.77 1.35 -16.72
CA GLN A 327 -6.74 1.79 -17.65
C GLN A 327 -5.80 0.62 -17.98
N ASN A 328 -5.44 0.45 -19.26
CA ASN A 328 -4.51 -0.59 -19.72
C ASN A 328 -3.07 -0.21 -19.37
N THR A 329 -2.76 -0.13 -18.10
CA THR A 329 -1.45 0.25 -17.58
C THR A 329 -1.04 -0.58 -16.37
N GLY A 330 0.26 -0.69 -16.13
CA GLY A 330 0.90 -1.20 -14.92
C GLY A 330 0.21 -2.40 -14.30
N ALA A 331 -0.34 -2.18 -13.14
CA ALA A 331 -0.98 -3.18 -12.31
C ALA A 331 -2.17 -3.88 -12.99
N TYR A 332 -3.05 -3.12 -13.62
CA TYR A 332 -4.24 -3.70 -14.26
C TYR A 332 -3.86 -4.57 -15.46
N LYS A 333 -2.97 -4.06 -16.33
CA LYS A 333 -2.45 -4.83 -17.48
C LYS A 333 -1.73 -6.12 -17.06
N ALA A 334 -1.10 -6.11 -15.88
CA ALA A 334 -0.34 -7.27 -15.41
C ALA A 334 -1.22 -8.40 -14.87
N GLU A 335 -2.41 -8.08 -14.35
CA GLU A 335 -3.25 -9.04 -13.63
C GLU A 335 -4.62 -9.27 -14.27
N MET A 336 -5.20 -8.28 -14.94
CA MET A 336 -6.49 -8.41 -15.61
C MET A 336 -6.32 -8.96 -17.04
N VAL A 337 -7.25 -9.82 -17.43
CA VAL A 337 -7.38 -10.31 -18.81
C VAL A 337 -8.55 -9.57 -19.45
N ASP A 338 -8.24 -8.71 -20.46
CA ASP A 338 -9.25 -7.90 -21.16
C ASP A 338 -10.32 -8.78 -21.82
N GLY A 339 -11.58 -8.47 -21.58
CA GLY A 339 -12.75 -9.23 -22.06
C GLY A 339 -13.06 -10.51 -21.26
N GLU A 340 -12.23 -10.89 -20.27
CA GLU A 340 -12.42 -12.08 -19.43
C GLU A 340 -12.66 -11.73 -17.97
N THR A 341 -11.73 -10.98 -17.32
CA THR A 341 -11.81 -10.61 -15.89
C THR A 341 -12.08 -9.12 -15.66
N GLY A 342 -12.40 -8.41 -16.72
CA GLY A 342 -12.72 -6.98 -16.75
C GLY A 342 -12.51 -6.43 -18.15
N LEU A 343 -12.60 -5.11 -18.30
CA LEU A 343 -12.26 -4.43 -19.54
C LEU A 343 -11.12 -3.45 -19.32
N LEU A 344 -10.17 -3.41 -20.27
CA LEU A 344 -9.05 -2.48 -20.27
C LEU A 344 -9.23 -1.44 -21.38
N PHE A 345 -8.98 -0.15 -21.09
CA PHE A 345 -9.04 0.93 -22.08
C PHE A 345 -7.72 1.68 -22.19
N ASN A 346 -7.40 2.23 -23.34
CA ASN A 346 -6.15 2.94 -23.63
C ASN A 346 -6.32 4.46 -23.67
N ASP A 347 -7.49 4.94 -24.10
CA ASP A 347 -7.79 6.36 -24.31
C ASP A 347 -9.24 6.70 -23.92
N PRO A 348 -9.61 8.00 -23.85
CA PRO A 348 -10.94 8.42 -23.46
C PRO A 348 -12.07 7.92 -24.38
N ARG A 349 -11.81 7.70 -25.66
CA ARG A 349 -12.80 7.19 -26.59
C ARG A 349 -13.09 5.72 -26.32
N GLU A 350 -12.03 4.92 -26.18
CA GLU A 350 -12.16 3.50 -25.82
C GLU A 350 -12.81 3.33 -24.44
N PHE A 351 -12.52 4.22 -23.48
CA PHE A 351 -13.21 4.26 -22.19
C PHE A 351 -14.71 4.47 -22.36
N GLU A 352 -15.14 5.47 -23.18
CA GLU A 352 -16.56 5.77 -23.43
C GLU A 352 -17.27 4.58 -24.10
N ASP A 353 -16.68 4.00 -25.14
CA ASP A 353 -17.23 2.87 -25.87
C ASP A 353 -17.39 1.60 -24.99
N LYS A 354 -16.36 1.26 -24.20
CA LYS A 354 -16.39 0.10 -23.30
C LYS A 354 -17.33 0.33 -22.13
N LEU A 355 -17.41 1.54 -21.58
CA LEU A 355 -18.36 1.87 -20.52
C LEU A 355 -19.80 1.77 -21.04
N ALA A 356 -20.09 2.30 -22.23
CA ALA A 356 -21.39 2.14 -22.89
C ALA A 356 -21.75 0.66 -23.05
N THR A 357 -20.82 -0.17 -23.51
CA THR A 357 -21.00 -1.62 -23.65
C THR A 357 -21.35 -2.29 -22.31
N LEU A 358 -20.67 -1.90 -21.21
CA LEU A 358 -20.99 -2.41 -19.88
C LEU A 358 -22.36 -1.95 -19.38
N ILE A 359 -22.77 -0.72 -19.66
CA ILE A 359 -24.08 -0.18 -19.30
C ILE A 359 -25.20 -0.96 -20.02
N GLU A 360 -25.05 -1.22 -21.30
CA GLU A 360 -26.07 -1.84 -22.16
C GLU A 360 -26.17 -3.36 -21.98
N ASN A 361 -25.10 -4.04 -21.46
CA ASN A 361 -25.04 -5.50 -21.45
C ASN A 361 -24.87 -6.06 -20.03
N SER A 362 -26.00 -6.38 -19.38
CA SER A 362 -26.02 -6.94 -18.02
C SER A 362 -25.37 -8.33 -17.93
N GLU A 363 -25.52 -9.17 -18.95
CA GLU A 363 -24.92 -10.51 -18.97
C GLU A 363 -23.40 -10.44 -19.08
N LEU A 364 -22.89 -9.51 -19.86
CA LEU A 364 -21.45 -9.23 -19.91
C LEU A 364 -20.94 -8.78 -18.54
N ARG A 365 -21.64 -7.85 -17.86
CA ARG A 365 -21.26 -7.41 -16.51
C ARG A 365 -21.14 -8.58 -15.56
N LYS A 366 -22.18 -9.43 -15.48
CA LYS A 366 -22.19 -10.61 -14.59
C LYS A 366 -21.05 -11.58 -14.91
N ARG A 367 -20.83 -11.86 -16.20
CA ARG A 367 -19.76 -12.78 -16.64
C ARG A 367 -18.37 -12.28 -16.23
N LEU A 368 -18.07 -11.02 -16.55
CA LEU A 368 -16.76 -10.41 -16.24
C LEU A 368 -16.55 -10.31 -14.71
N GLY A 369 -17.58 -9.89 -13.98
CA GLY A 369 -17.50 -9.79 -12.50
C GLY A 369 -17.27 -11.15 -11.85
N ARG A 370 -17.97 -12.19 -12.28
CA ARG A 370 -17.79 -13.56 -11.76
C ARG A 370 -16.39 -14.10 -12.04
N ASN A 371 -15.92 -13.99 -13.28
CA ASN A 371 -14.58 -14.43 -13.64
C ASN A 371 -13.50 -13.69 -12.85
N ALA A 372 -13.68 -12.38 -12.63
CA ALA A 372 -12.78 -11.58 -11.82
C ALA A 372 -12.75 -12.05 -10.35
N LYS A 373 -13.93 -12.34 -9.77
CA LYS A 373 -14.05 -12.87 -8.40
C LYS A 373 -13.40 -14.25 -8.27
N ASP A 374 -13.63 -15.15 -9.22
CA ASP A 374 -13.02 -16.48 -9.25
C ASP A 374 -11.48 -16.36 -9.31
N TRP A 375 -10.97 -15.49 -10.19
CA TRP A 375 -9.55 -15.19 -10.27
C TRP A 375 -9.00 -14.67 -8.93
N MET A 376 -9.74 -13.78 -8.26
CA MET A 376 -9.35 -13.19 -6.99
C MET A 376 -9.28 -14.25 -5.88
N HIS A 377 -10.28 -15.13 -5.81
CA HIS A 377 -10.28 -16.27 -4.88
C HIS A 377 -9.08 -17.20 -5.07
N GLU A 378 -8.64 -17.40 -6.31
CA GLU A 378 -7.50 -18.26 -6.59
C GLU A 378 -6.16 -17.57 -6.31
N ASN A 379 -6.03 -16.31 -6.67
CA ASN A 379 -4.74 -15.64 -6.73
C ASN A 379 -4.46 -14.67 -5.57
N ARG A 380 -5.50 -14.13 -4.90
CA ARG A 380 -5.35 -13.06 -3.91
C ARG A 380 -6.08 -13.32 -2.58
N ASP A 381 -6.75 -14.46 -2.42
CA ASP A 381 -7.42 -14.81 -1.16
C ASP A 381 -6.39 -14.97 -0.04
N ALA A 382 -6.51 -14.13 0.99
CA ALA A 382 -5.61 -14.13 2.13
C ALA A 382 -5.61 -15.47 2.87
N MET A 383 -6.77 -16.13 3.00
CA MET A 383 -6.87 -17.44 3.66
C MET A 383 -6.00 -18.50 2.98
N LYS A 384 -5.82 -18.41 1.65
CA LYS A 384 -4.98 -19.32 0.88
C LYS A 384 -3.51 -18.94 0.88
N LYS A 385 -3.19 -17.64 0.90
CA LYS A 385 -1.81 -17.15 0.63
C LYS A 385 -1.01 -16.79 1.88
N VAL A 386 -1.66 -16.37 2.96
CA VAL A 386 -0.98 -15.97 4.21
C VAL A 386 -0.15 -17.09 4.84
N PRO A 387 -0.53 -18.38 4.81
CA PRO A 387 0.33 -19.44 5.32
C PRO A 387 1.75 -19.45 4.71
N ALA A 388 1.87 -19.18 3.40
CA ALA A 388 3.17 -19.10 2.74
C ALA A 388 3.96 -17.85 3.16
N LEU A 389 3.30 -16.72 3.36
CA LEU A 389 3.92 -15.50 3.87
C LEU A 389 4.46 -15.70 5.30
N VAL A 390 3.68 -16.34 6.18
CA VAL A 390 4.12 -16.65 7.55
C VAL A 390 5.29 -17.62 7.54
N ALA A 391 5.28 -18.63 6.67
CA ALA A 391 6.41 -19.55 6.53
C ALA A 391 7.69 -18.83 6.05
N TRP A 392 7.57 -17.82 5.17
CA TRP A 392 8.68 -16.98 4.76
C TRP A 392 9.22 -16.12 5.93
N TRP A 393 8.35 -15.56 6.77
CA TRP A 393 8.77 -14.85 7.97
C TRP A 393 9.51 -15.76 8.97
N GLU A 394 9.00 -16.98 9.19
CA GLU A 394 9.69 -17.99 10.02
C GLU A 394 11.06 -18.34 9.46
N GLN A 395 11.17 -18.53 8.14
CA GLN A 395 12.44 -18.81 7.47
C GLN A 395 13.46 -17.68 7.70
N LEU A 396 13.06 -16.42 7.50
CA LEU A 396 13.94 -15.27 7.71
C LEU A 396 14.47 -15.22 9.16
N ARG A 397 13.59 -15.47 10.13
CA ARG A 397 13.99 -15.54 11.54
C ARG A 397 15.04 -16.64 11.77
N GLU A 398 14.84 -17.84 11.25
CA GLU A 398 15.77 -18.94 11.44
C GLU A 398 17.12 -18.70 10.74
N GLU A 399 17.11 -18.13 9.55
CA GLU A 399 18.32 -17.73 8.82
C GLU A 399 19.10 -16.67 9.63
N ARG A 400 18.43 -15.67 10.17
CA ARG A 400 19.04 -14.64 11.02
C ARG A 400 19.72 -15.20 12.25
N LYS A 401 19.13 -16.22 12.90
CA LYS A 401 19.75 -16.90 14.05
C LYS A 401 21.02 -17.65 13.68
N MET A 402 21.06 -18.24 12.46
CA MET A 402 22.25 -18.98 12.00
C MET A 402 23.41 -18.06 11.59
N GLU A 403 23.12 -16.86 11.12
CA GLU A 403 24.13 -15.87 10.73
C GLU A 403 24.82 -15.19 11.93
N GLN A 404 24.22 -15.22 13.12
CA GLN A 404 24.80 -14.61 14.31
C GLN A 404 26.01 -15.43 14.80
N PRO A 405 27.12 -14.78 15.19
CA PRO A 405 28.24 -15.49 15.78
C PRO A 405 27.76 -16.26 17.03
N ARG A 406 28.14 -17.50 17.13
CA ARG A 406 27.89 -18.32 18.34
C ARG A 406 28.69 -17.72 19.48
N VAL A 407 28.05 -16.92 20.29
CA VAL A 407 28.65 -16.40 21.55
C VAL A 407 28.67 -17.58 22.53
N THR A 408 29.81 -17.90 23.08
CA THR A 408 29.94 -18.97 24.09
C THR A 408 29.33 -18.51 25.40
N ASP A 409 28.87 -19.44 26.24
CA ASP A 409 28.32 -19.11 27.58
C ASP A 409 29.30 -18.23 28.38
N LYS A 410 30.61 -18.45 28.20
CA LYS A 410 31.68 -17.71 28.90
C LYS A 410 31.81 -16.24 28.41
N GLU A 411 31.58 -16.00 27.12
CA GLU A 411 31.52 -14.64 26.54
C GLU A 411 30.26 -13.92 27.02
N TRP A 412 29.15 -14.64 27.19
CA TRP A 412 27.91 -14.10 27.71
C TRP A 412 28.03 -13.70 29.18
N GLU A 413 28.61 -14.55 30.03
CA GLU A 413 28.88 -14.21 31.44
C GLU A 413 29.71 -12.94 31.56
N ARG A 414 30.65 -12.73 30.63
CA ARG A 414 31.45 -11.50 30.59
C ARG A 414 30.63 -10.27 30.19
N ILE A 415 29.82 -10.39 29.13
CA ILE A 415 28.94 -9.31 28.64
C ILE A 415 27.91 -8.94 29.70
N GLU A 416 27.29 -9.90 30.36
CA GLU A 416 26.35 -9.64 31.46
C GLU A 416 27.02 -8.96 32.67
N ALA A 417 28.27 -9.31 32.99
CA ALA A 417 29.02 -8.67 34.04
C ALA A 417 29.40 -7.22 33.68
N GLU A 418 29.84 -6.98 32.44
CA GLU A 418 30.15 -5.63 31.96
C GLU A 418 28.90 -4.74 31.94
N PHE A 419 27.74 -5.25 31.52
CA PHE A 419 26.49 -4.51 31.48
C PHE A 419 25.94 -4.20 32.88
N LYS A 420 26.12 -5.11 33.86
CA LYS A 420 25.78 -4.84 35.26
C LYS A 420 26.66 -3.76 35.86
N ALA A 421 27.94 -3.80 35.57
CA ALA A 421 28.88 -2.79 36.06
C ALA A 421 28.55 -1.39 35.52
N GLU A 422 28.21 -1.28 34.23
CA GLU A 422 27.79 0.00 33.64
C GLU A 422 26.48 0.53 34.23
N GLN A 423 25.52 -0.35 34.58
CA GLN A 423 24.29 0.08 35.25
C GLN A 423 24.51 0.54 36.68
N GLU A 424 25.42 -0.10 37.41
CA GLU A 424 25.78 0.29 38.77
C GLU A 424 26.57 1.62 38.82
N GLU A 425 27.40 1.88 37.80
CA GLU A 425 28.09 3.19 37.65
C GLU A 425 27.11 4.31 37.29
N ALA A 426 26.11 4.04 36.40
CA ALA A 426 25.11 5.02 36.02
C ALA A 426 24.14 5.40 37.17
N VAL A 427 23.95 4.54 38.15
CA VAL A 427 23.11 4.80 39.34
C VAL A 427 23.87 5.57 40.41
N THR A 428 25.20 5.52 40.39
CA THR A 428 26.06 6.16 41.39
C THR A 428 26.65 7.51 40.94
N ALA A 429 26.45 7.90 39.66
CA ALA A 429 26.81 9.20 39.07
C ALA A 429 25.58 10.12 39.04
#